data_e5effe7b518e8da34997f020cfedb695
#
_entry.id   e5effe7b518e8da34997f020cfedb695
#
_cell.length_a   1.000
_cell.length_b   1.000
_cell.length_c   1.000
_cell.angle_alpha   90.00
_cell.angle_beta   90.00
_cell.angle_gamma   90.00
#
_symmetry.space_group_name_H-M   'P 1'
#
loop_
_entity.id
_entity.type
_entity.pdbx_description
1 polymer ?
#
loop_
_entity_poly.entity_id
_entity_poly.type
_entity_poly.pdbx_seq_one_letter_code
_entity_poly.pdbx_strand_id
1 'polypeptide(L)'
;MRRKSDLELIMAQLEDIMLKKHADYGPMNIAAAPGGPMNGLRVRMYDKLARLNNLVDTGDTPNYESIEDTLIDLANYAIIGLLVQRGQWEGLPNSNGNETKTSSSPQRPANSVSKQFSSAGNPRLHPRL
;
A
#
# COMPACT_ATOMS: atom_id res chain seq x y z
N MET A 1 13.17 -20.48 -21.69
CA MET A 1 13.51 -19.26 -20.97
C MET A 1 13.66 -19.50 -19.52
N ARG A 2 14.67 -18.93 -18.96
CA ARG A 2 14.88 -19.18 -17.59
C ARG A 2 14.05 -18.30 -16.72
N ARG A 3 13.40 -18.91 -15.77
CA ARG A 3 12.51 -18.22 -14.88
C ARG A 3 13.16 -17.06 -14.16
N LYS A 4 14.43 -17.20 -13.81
CA LYS A 4 15.14 -16.15 -13.13
C LYS A 4 15.29 -14.93 -14.03
N SER A 5 15.51 -15.11 -15.30
CA SER A 5 15.63 -13.98 -16.21
C SER A 5 14.31 -13.27 -16.38
N ASP A 6 13.20 -13.99 -16.39
CA ASP A 6 11.90 -13.37 -16.50
C ASP A 6 11.62 -12.54 -15.26
N LEU A 7 11.95 -13.07 -14.11
CA LEU A 7 11.73 -12.36 -12.85
C LEU A 7 12.61 -11.11 -12.77
N GLU A 8 13.86 -11.22 -13.20
CA GLU A 8 14.76 -10.09 -13.17
C GLU A 8 14.26 -8.95 -14.06
N LEU A 9 13.68 -9.29 -15.21
CA LEU A 9 13.14 -8.28 -16.08
C LEU A 9 11.94 -7.57 -15.46
N ILE A 10 11.07 -8.32 -14.81
CA ILE A 10 9.92 -7.73 -14.14
C ILE A 10 10.36 -6.84 -13.00
N MET A 11 11.33 -7.29 -12.20
CA MET A 11 11.82 -6.48 -11.09
C MET A 11 12.45 -5.19 -11.59
N ALA A 12 13.21 -5.24 -12.69
CA ALA A 12 13.81 -4.06 -13.27
C ALA A 12 12.72 -3.11 -13.78
N GLN A 13 11.65 -3.63 -14.34
CA GLN A 13 10.56 -2.82 -14.83
C GLN A 13 9.85 -2.12 -13.68
N LEU A 14 9.60 -2.86 -12.58
CA LEU A 14 8.95 -2.27 -11.41
C LEU A 14 9.79 -1.14 -10.85
N GLU A 15 11.09 -1.34 -10.76
CA GLU A 15 11.98 -0.33 -10.24
C GLU A 15 11.99 0.92 -11.14
N ASP A 16 12.08 0.72 -12.44
CA ASP A 16 12.12 1.83 -13.38
C ASP A 16 10.84 2.68 -13.28
N ILE A 17 9.69 2.03 -13.24
CA ILE A 17 8.42 2.73 -13.14
C ILE A 17 8.31 3.45 -11.81
N MET A 18 8.72 2.79 -10.73
CA MET A 18 8.67 3.41 -9.41
C MET A 18 9.52 4.67 -9.35
N LEU A 19 10.74 4.61 -9.89
CA LEU A 19 11.63 5.77 -9.85
C LEU A 19 11.08 6.92 -10.68
N LYS A 20 10.48 6.63 -11.82
CA LYS A 20 9.88 7.66 -12.64
C LYS A 20 8.69 8.31 -11.96
N LYS A 21 7.84 7.51 -11.33
CA LYS A 21 6.69 8.06 -10.62
C LYS A 21 7.15 8.86 -9.41
N HIS A 22 8.16 8.38 -8.72
CA HIS A 22 8.68 9.08 -7.56
C HIS A 22 9.26 10.44 -7.97
N ALA A 23 9.89 10.51 -9.13
CA ALA A 23 10.41 11.77 -9.62
C ALA A 23 9.28 12.77 -9.91
N ASP A 24 8.14 12.28 -10.37
CA ASP A 24 7.00 13.13 -10.67
C ASP A 24 6.23 13.55 -9.42
N TYR A 25 5.95 12.60 -8.54
CA TYR A 25 5.11 12.87 -7.38
C TYR A 25 5.87 13.33 -6.14
N GLY A 26 7.13 12.95 -6.02
CA GLY A 26 7.88 13.17 -4.81
C GLY A 26 7.40 12.23 -3.71
N PRO A 27 7.95 12.33 -2.53
CA PRO A 27 7.65 11.39 -1.45
C PRO A 27 6.40 11.71 -0.64
N MET A 28 5.93 12.95 -0.69
CA MET A 28 4.91 13.38 0.28
C MET A 28 3.52 12.86 -0.01
N ASN A 29 3.25 12.46 -1.24
CA ASN A 29 1.94 11.86 -1.53
C ASN A 29 1.74 10.58 -0.73
N ILE A 30 2.83 9.94 -0.31
CA ILE A 30 2.77 8.77 0.54
C ILE A 30 3.00 9.19 2.00
N ALA A 31 4.09 9.92 2.25
CA ALA A 31 4.48 10.24 3.62
C ALA A 31 3.44 11.10 4.34
N ALA A 32 2.79 12.00 3.63
CA ALA A 32 1.81 12.90 4.22
C ALA A 32 0.38 12.55 3.87
N ALA A 33 0.14 11.31 3.47
CA ALA A 33 -1.22 10.90 3.11
C ALA A 33 -2.16 11.04 4.31
N PRO A 34 -3.38 11.49 4.10
CA PRO A 34 -4.34 11.58 5.19
C PRO A 34 -4.52 10.24 5.88
N GLY A 35 -4.47 10.25 7.19
CA GLY A 35 -4.58 9.02 7.97
C GLY A 35 -3.28 8.26 8.08
N GLY A 36 -2.20 8.81 7.53
CA GLY A 36 -0.89 8.18 7.60
C GLY A 36 -0.52 7.43 6.34
N PRO A 37 0.76 7.17 6.14
CA PRO A 37 1.22 6.54 4.91
C PRO A 37 0.62 5.16 4.65
N MET A 38 0.49 4.34 5.68
CA MET A 38 -0.09 3.01 5.47
C MET A 38 -1.58 3.10 5.14
N ASN A 39 -2.28 4.08 5.68
CA ASN A 39 -3.68 4.25 5.35
C ASN A 39 -3.82 4.69 3.89
N GLY A 40 -2.99 5.62 3.46
CA GLY A 40 -3.01 6.05 2.07
C GLY A 40 -2.71 4.90 1.11
N LEU A 41 -1.73 4.07 1.47
CA LEU A 41 -1.38 2.93 0.64
C LEU A 41 -2.51 1.92 0.53
N ARG A 42 -3.15 1.59 1.64
CA ARG A 42 -4.21 0.58 1.57
C ARG A 42 -5.41 1.10 0.76
N VAL A 43 -5.68 2.39 0.80
CA VAL A 43 -6.76 2.95 -0.01
C VAL A 43 -6.40 2.83 -1.50
N ARG A 44 -5.16 3.15 -1.86
CA ARG A 44 -4.73 3.05 -3.23
C ARG A 44 -4.74 1.61 -3.72
N MET A 45 -4.29 0.69 -2.86
CA MET A 45 -4.28 -0.71 -3.23
C MET A 45 -5.71 -1.25 -3.36
N TYR A 46 -6.61 -0.78 -2.52
CA TYR A 46 -8.00 -1.20 -2.61
C TYR A 46 -8.61 -0.78 -3.95
N ASP A 47 -8.34 0.44 -4.39
CA ASP A 47 -8.84 0.90 -5.67
C ASP A 47 -8.33 0.02 -6.81
N LYS A 48 -7.05 -0.31 -6.79
CA LYS A 48 -6.48 -1.14 -7.84
C LYS A 48 -7.04 -2.56 -7.80
N LEU A 49 -7.25 -3.08 -6.60
CA LEU A 49 -7.81 -4.42 -6.46
C LEU A 49 -9.26 -4.45 -6.93
N ALA A 50 -10.03 -3.41 -6.60
CA ALA A 50 -11.42 -3.34 -7.05
C ALA A 50 -11.49 -3.29 -8.57
N ARG A 51 -10.58 -2.53 -9.18
CA ARG A 51 -10.52 -2.45 -10.63
C ARG A 51 -10.16 -3.80 -11.25
N LEU A 52 -9.18 -4.47 -10.67
CA LEU A 52 -8.78 -5.78 -11.15
C LEU A 52 -9.93 -6.77 -11.05
N ASN A 53 -10.62 -6.78 -9.92
CA ASN A 53 -11.76 -7.69 -9.73
C ASN A 53 -12.84 -7.43 -10.77
N ASN A 54 -13.15 -6.17 -11.02
CA ASN A 54 -14.18 -5.86 -12.00
C ASN A 54 -13.79 -6.29 -13.41
N LEU A 55 -12.54 -6.04 -13.80
CA LEU A 55 -12.11 -6.40 -15.14
C LEU A 55 -12.04 -7.91 -15.33
N VAL A 56 -11.61 -8.63 -14.31
CA VAL A 56 -11.57 -10.08 -14.37
C VAL A 56 -12.97 -10.67 -14.41
N ASP A 57 -13.86 -10.16 -13.56
CA ASP A 57 -15.22 -10.69 -13.47
C ASP A 57 -16.04 -10.41 -14.73
N THR A 58 -15.87 -9.25 -15.33
CA THR A 58 -16.65 -8.91 -16.52
C THR A 58 -16.01 -9.38 -17.80
N GLY A 59 -14.70 -9.53 -17.79
CA GLY A 59 -13.97 -9.88 -19.01
C GLY A 59 -13.88 -8.72 -19.98
N ASP A 60 -14.23 -7.50 -19.55
CA ASP A 60 -14.21 -6.36 -20.45
C ASP A 60 -12.80 -5.92 -20.76
N THR A 61 -12.61 -5.33 -21.93
CA THR A 61 -11.35 -4.77 -22.29
C THR A 61 -11.21 -3.43 -21.58
N PRO A 62 -10.10 -3.19 -20.88
CA PRO A 62 -9.92 -1.91 -20.18
C PRO A 62 -9.90 -0.74 -21.17
N ASN A 63 -10.54 0.35 -20.80
CA ASN A 63 -10.55 1.55 -21.61
C ASN A 63 -9.31 2.39 -21.40
N TYR A 64 -8.72 2.32 -20.24
CA TYR A 64 -7.57 3.15 -19.90
C TYR A 64 -6.39 2.29 -19.50
N GLU A 65 -6.18 2.14 -18.25
CA GLU A 65 -5.05 1.42 -17.74
C GLU A 65 -5.23 -0.09 -17.92
N SER A 66 -4.24 -0.79 -18.41
CA SER A 66 -4.36 -2.25 -18.63
C SER A 66 -4.32 -3.02 -17.31
N ILE A 67 -4.69 -4.30 -17.37
CA ILE A 67 -4.58 -5.17 -16.20
C ILE A 67 -3.12 -5.27 -15.79
N GLU A 68 -2.21 -5.33 -16.75
CA GLU A 68 -0.80 -5.39 -16.43
C GLU A 68 -0.36 -4.13 -15.66
N ASP A 69 -0.81 -2.96 -16.08
CA ASP A 69 -0.49 -1.72 -15.38
C ASP A 69 -1.02 -1.73 -13.96
N THR A 70 -2.22 -2.28 -13.77
CA THR A 70 -2.81 -2.38 -12.45
C THR A 70 -1.99 -3.30 -11.55
N LEU A 71 -1.52 -4.42 -12.09
CA LEU A 71 -0.68 -5.34 -11.32
C LEU A 71 0.67 -4.71 -10.96
N ILE A 72 1.25 -3.95 -11.88
CA ILE A 72 2.49 -3.24 -11.61
C ILE A 72 2.29 -2.23 -10.48
N ASP A 73 1.18 -1.49 -10.53
CA ASP A 73 0.90 -0.52 -9.48
C ASP A 73 0.71 -1.20 -8.12
N LEU A 74 -0.02 -2.32 -8.09
CA LEU A 74 -0.20 -3.05 -6.83
C LEU A 74 1.14 -3.54 -6.28
N ALA A 75 1.98 -4.08 -7.15
CA ALA A 75 3.29 -4.56 -6.73
C ALA A 75 4.12 -3.43 -6.16
N ASN A 76 4.13 -2.28 -6.83
CA ASN A 76 4.91 -1.15 -6.38
C ASN A 76 4.35 -0.54 -5.10
N TYR A 77 3.04 -0.50 -4.92
CA TYR A 77 2.49 -0.04 -3.65
C TYR A 77 2.91 -0.96 -2.51
N ALA A 78 3.00 -2.28 -2.77
CA ALA A 78 3.46 -3.21 -1.74
C ALA A 78 4.93 -2.96 -1.39
N ILE A 79 5.76 -2.67 -2.39
CA ILE A 79 7.17 -2.36 -2.15
C ILE A 79 7.28 -1.06 -1.34
N ILE A 80 6.50 -0.05 -1.71
CA ILE A 80 6.48 1.20 -0.95
C ILE A 80 6.05 0.93 0.49
N GLY A 81 5.07 0.06 0.67
CA GLY A 81 4.62 -0.30 2.01
C GLY A 81 5.73 -0.92 2.84
N LEU A 82 6.58 -1.74 2.22
CA LEU A 82 7.73 -2.32 2.92
C LEU A 82 8.72 -1.22 3.30
N LEU A 83 8.97 -0.28 2.39
CA LEU A 83 9.86 0.83 2.69
C LEU A 83 9.32 1.68 3.83
N VAL A 84 8.02 1.92 3.85
CA VAL A 84 7.38 2.69 4.92
C VAL A 84 7.52 1.94 6.24
N GLN A 85 7.26 0.63 6.24
CA GLN A 85 7.36 -0.16 7.45
C GLN A 85 8.78 -0.19 8.01
N ARG A 86 9.76 -0.11 7.16
CA ARG A 86 11.15 -0.13 7.59
C ARG A 86 11.69 1.27 7.88
N GLY A 87 10.84 2.30 7.79
CA GLY A 87 11.27 3.66 8.03
C GLY A 87 12.21 4.19 6.95
N GLN A 88 12.17 3.58 5.76
CA GLN A 88 13.08 3.92 4.68
C GLN A 88 12.46 4.79 3.60
N TRP A 89 11.20 5.12 3.72
CA TRP A 89 10.57 6.01 2.76
C TRP A 89 10.89 7.45 3.13
N GLU A 90 11.24 8.24 2.12
CA GLU A 90 11.61 9.61 2.30
C GLU A 90 10.47 10.45 2.83
N GLY A 91 10.73 11.39 3.71
CA GLY A 91 9.70 12.31 4.19
C GLY A 91 8.87 11.82 5.36
N LEU A 92 9.14 10.63 5.87
CA LEU A 92 8.39 10.15 7.02
C LEU A 92 8.73 10.99 8.25
N PRO A 93 7.75 11.23 9.12
CA PRO A 93 7.94 12.09 10.27
C PRO A 93 9.09 11.71 11.18
N ASN A 94 9.35 10.45 11.35
CA ASN A 94 10.41 10.03 12.23
C ASN A 94 11.60 9.50 11.52
N SER A 95 11.72 9.81 10.27
CA SER A 95 12.75 9.19 9.50
C SER A 95 14.14 9.58 9.92
N ASN A 96 14.29 10.67 10.64
CA ASN A 96 15.58 10.94 11.03
C ASN A 96 15.76 10.56 12.42
N GLY A 97 15.54 9.84 12.83
CA GLY A 97 15.83 9.52 13.93
C GLY A 97 15.51 9.37 15.12
N ASN A 98 15.68 9.30 15.59
CA ASN A 98 15.40 9.28 16.59
C ASN A 98 14.54 8.60 16.89
N GLU A 99 14.30 8.54 16.80
CA GLU A 99 13.69 8.04 17.00
C GLU A 99 13.30 7.16 17.11
N THR A 100 13.30 6.95 17.12
CA THR A 100 12.98 6.12 17.21
C THR A 100 12.44 5.60 17.95
N LYS A 101 12.36 5.63 18.29
CA LYS A 101 11.91 5.09 18.95
C LYS A 101 10.91 4.85 19.18
N THR A 102 10.59 5.05 19.09
CA THR A 102 9.81 4.79 19.35
C THR A 102 9.19 4.15 19.30
N SER A 103 9.10 4.09 18.99
CA SER A 103 8.60 3.42 18.94
C SER A 103 7.99 2.93 19.29
N SER A 104 7.97 3.06 19.37
CA SER A 104 7.45 2.39 19.71
C SER A 104 6.63 2.16 20.03
N SER A 105 6.40 2.46 19.89
CA SER A 105 5.70 2.02 20.12
C SER A 105 4.94 1.65 20.37
N PRO A 106 4.81 1.93 20.26
CA PRO A 106 3.99 1.49 20.56
C PRO A 106 3.29 0.91 20.59
N GLN A 107 3.10 0.76 20.28
CA GLN A 107 2.54 0.19 20.32
C GLN A 107 1.74 -0.07 20.75
N ARG A 108 1.54 -0.26 20.92
CA ARG A 108 0.95 -0.56 21.33
C ARG A 108 -0.13 -0.32 21.83
N PRO A 109 -0.34 0.12 21.99
CA PRO A 109 -1.50 0.59 22.55
C PRO A 109 -2.66 0.34 21.74
N ALA A 110 -2.47 0.42 20.58
CA ALA A 110 -3.50 0.15 19.72
C ALA A 110 -4.20 -1.06 20.06
N ASN A 111 -3.54 -1.98 20.48
CA ASN A 111 -4.23 -3.16 20.71
C ASN A 111 -5.22 -3.03 21.76
N SER A 112 -5.04 -2.22 22.64
CA SER A 112 -6.04 -2.22 23.63
C SER A 112 -7.29 -1.66 23.05
N VAL A 113 -7.19 -0.80 22.19
CA VAL A 113 -8.34 -0.29 21.61
C VAL A 113 -9.08 -1.30 20.92
N SER A 114 -8.44 -2.07 20.21
CA SER A 114 -9.16 -2.98 19.45
C SER A 114 -9.96 -3.83 20.28
N LYS A 115 -9.58 -4.14 21.42
CA LYS A 115 -10.34 -4.96 22.12
C LYS A 115 -11.61 -4.41 22.48
N GLN A 116 -11.73 -3.29 22.91
CA GLN A 116 -12.99 -2.89 23.21
C GLN A 116 -13.83 -2.69 22.11
N PHE A 117 -13.40 -2.41 20.98
CA PHE A 117 -14.13 -2.33 19.89
C PHE A 117 -14.84 -3.50 19.57
N SER A 118 -14.24 -4.58 19.75
CA SER A 118 -14.89 -5.73 19.33
C SER A 118 -16.09 -5.95 20.12
N SER A 119 -16.07 -5.59 21.29
CA SER A 119 -17.23 -5.92 21.99
C SER A 119 -18.36 -5.21 21.40
N ALA A 120 -18.17 -4.15 21.00
CA ALA A 120 -19.28 -3.51 20.44
C ALA A 120 -19.71 -4.17 19.31
N GLY A 121 -19.57 -4.41 18.96
CA GLY A 121 -20.03 -4.99 18.06
C GLY A 121 -20.59 -5.18 17.51
N ASN A 122 -20.59 -5.17 17.44
CA ASN A 122 -20.92 -5.52 16.91
C ASN A 122 -21.73 -5.93 16.67
N PRO A 123 -21.96 -6.20 16.75
CA PRO A 123 -22.73 -6.84 16.52
C PRO A 123 -23.63 -6.50 15.80
N ARG A 124 -23.92 -6.17 15.65
CA ARG A 124 -24.52 -6.00 15.14
C ARG A 124 -24.62 -5.70 14.16
N LEU A 125 -24.35 -5.46 13.91
CA LEU A 125 -24.17 -5.21 13.09
C LEU A 125 -24.39 -5.55 12.26
N HIS A 126 -24.68 -5.85 12.19
CA HIS A 126 -24.80 -6.30 11.42
C HIS A 126 -25.56 -6.64 10.98
N PRO A 127 -25.96 -6.73 11.07
CA PRO A 127 -26.60 -7.25 10.67
C PRO A 127 -27.30 -7.14 9.93
N ARG A 128 -27.61 -6.91 9.64
CA ARG A 128 -28.12 -6.95 8.98
C ARG A 128 -28.29 -6.79 8.11
N LEU A 129 -28.37 -6.66 7.88
CA LEU A 129 -28.40 -6.73 7.10
C LEU A 129 -28.43 -6.89 6.60
#